data_03290e661e4a2cc46bc5311a109b8b89
#
_entry.id   03290e661e4a2cc46bc5311a109b8b89
#
_cell.length_a   1.000
_cell.length_b   1.000
_cell.length_c   1.000
_cell.angle_alpha   90.00
_cell.angle_beta   90.00
_cell.angle_gamma   90.00
#
_symmetry.space_group_name_H-M   'P 1'
#
loop_
_entity.id
_entity.type
_entity.pdbx_description
1 polymer ?
#
loop_
_entity_poly.entity_id
_entity_poly.type
_entity_poly.pdbx_seq_one_letter_code
_entity_poly.pdbx_strand_id
1 'polypeptide(L)'
;MSKQANNQNLDVNETLAKSEAIIVKYKKQIITAIVAIAVVVGGTFAYIYGYSKPREDKAQELLGIAMQKYIMTQDYEKALKGEGKTLGLEAIASKYGSTDAGNVAKYEAGLCLYQLGKTKEAIKYLEDFSTQGDATISAQALFALANCYAADKQLDKAVDTFKKAAKETNVPARSAEYLFQAGLILENQKKNDEALQVYQQIKADYPLAPICSRQQQGDVVLDAIIDKYIEKLSK
;
A
#
# COMPACT_ATOMS: atom_id res chain seq x y z
N MET A 1 -21.52 -60.70 -25.44
CA MET A 1 -21.20 -60.21 -24.05
C MET A 1 -21.64 -58.77 -23.94
N SER A 2 -22.88 -58.54 -23.50
CA SER A 2 -23.44 -57.18 -23.32
C SER A 2 -23.05 -56.65 -21.95
N LYS A 3 -22.35 -55.50 -21.93
CA LYS A 3 -22.10 -54.75 -20.71
C LYS A 3 -23.42 -54.10 -20.25
N GLN A 4 -24.01 -54.60 -19.18
CA GLN A 4 -25.09 -53.93 -18.48
C GLN A 4 -24.56 -52.59 -17.93
N ALA A 5 -25.13 -51.49 -18.44
CA ALA A 5 -24.99 -50.20 -17.85
C ALA A 5 -25.76 -50.19 -16.52
N ASN A 6 -25.05 -50.04 -15.42
CA ASN A 6 -25.60 -49.90 -14.10
C ASN A 6 -26.28 -48.52 -13.99
N ASN A 7 -27.54 -48.43 -14.35
CA ASN A 7 -28.38 -47.26 -14.09
C ASN A 7 -28.68 -47.19 -12.59
N GLN A 8 -27.88 -46.48 -11.85
CA GLN A 8 -28.27 -46.00 -10.51
C GLN A 8 -29.37 -44.95 -10.74
N ASN A 9 -30.59 -45.39 -10.81
CA ASN A 9 -31.74 -44.53 -10.59
C ASN A 9 -31.66 -44.05 -9.17
N LEU A 10 -31.11 -42.85 -8.96
CA LEU A 10 -31.24 -42.11 -7.73
C LEU A 10 -32.76 -42.01 -7.47
N ASP A 11 -33.22 -42.70 -6.42
CA ASP A 11 -34.62 -42.59 -6.03
C ASP A 11 -34.83 -41.15 -5.50
N VAL A 12 -35.30 -40.32 -6.39
CA VAL A 12 -35.51 -38.88 -6.13
C VAL A 12 -36.53 -38.74 -4.98
N ASN A 13 -37.49 -39.65 -4.87
CA ASN A 13 -38.47 -39.62 -3.78
C ASN A 13 -37.86 -39.97 -2.44
N GLU A 14 -36.93 -40.93 -2.39
CA GLU A 14 -36.24 -41.29 -1.13
C GLU A 14 -35.27 -40.15 -0.72
N THR A 15 -34.61 -39.50 -1.67
CA THR A 15 -33.74 -38.36 -1.40
C THR A 15 -34.54 -37.14 -0.93
N LEU A 16 -35.71 -36.88 -1.50
CA LEU A 16 -36.62 -35.81 -1.08
C LEU A 16 -37.17 -36.08 0.35
N ALA A 17 -37.62 -37.30 0.62
CA ALA A 17 -38.14 -37.66 1.93
C ALA A 17 -37.06 -37.55 3.04
N LYS A 18 -35.80 -37.93 2.74
CA LYS A 18 -34.67 -37.75 3.67
C LYS A 18 -34.36 -36.27 3.89
N SER A 19 -34.42 -35.45 2.85
CA SER A 19 -34.21 -34.01 2.95
C SER A 19 -35.29 -33.33 3.77
N GLU A 20 -36.57 -33.67 3.58
CA GLU A 20 -37.69 -33.18 4.37
C GLU A 20 -37.55 -33.56 5.86
N ALA A 21 -37.21 -34.82 6.16
CA ALA A 21 -36.98 -35.27 7.51
C ALA A 21 -35.87 -34.50 8.23
N ILE A 22 -34.78 -34.18 7.53
CA ILE A 22 -33.67 -33.36 8.06
C ILE A 22 -34.14 -31.93 8.33
N ILE A 23 -34.84 -31.32 7.38
CA ILE A 23 -35.37 -29.95 7.52
C ILE A 23 -36.32 -29.87 8.71
N VAL A 24 -37.25 -30.83 8.86
CA VAL A 24 -38.20 -30.85 9.99
C VAL A 24 -37.46 -31.04 11.31
N LYS A 25 -36.50 -31.97 11.38
CA LYS A 25 -35.71 -32.27 12.60
C LYS A 25 -34.90 -31.05 13.07
N TYR A 26 -34.29 -30.31 12.14
CA TYR A 26 -33.39 -29.17 12.44
C TYR A 26 -34.02 -27.80 12.18
N LYS A 27 -35.35 -27.74 11.97
CA LYS A 27 -36.08 -26.51 11.62
C LYS A 27 -35.73 -25.32 12.51
N LYS A 28 -35.72 -25.50 13.84
CA LYS A 28 -35.40 -24.42 14.79
C LYS A 28 -33.96 -23.93 14.60
N GLN A 29 -33.00 -24.84 14.44
CA GLN A 29 -31.59 -24.52 14.27
C GLN A 29 -31.33 -23.80 12.92
N ILE A 30 -32.00 -24.28 11.86
CA ILE A 30 -31.93 -23.66 10.53
C ILE A 30 -32.50 -22.23 10.58
N ILE A 31 -33.65 -22.03 11.19
CA ILE A 31 -34.27 -20.71 11.34
C ILE A 31 -33.35 -19.80 12.17
N THR A 32 -32.80 -20.29 13.28
CA THR A 32 -31.86 -19.50 14.10
C THR A 32 -30.63 -19.12 13.34
N ALA A 33 -30.06 -20.03 12.55
CA ALA A 33 -28.88 -19.73 11.69
C ALA A 33 -29.22 -18.69 10.62
N ILE A 34 -30.37 -18.80 9.96
CA ILE A 34 -30.81 -17.82 8.96
C ILE A 34 -30.98 -16.43 9.57
N VAL A 35 -31.64 -16.37 10.75
CA VAL A 35 -31.86 -15.11 11.49
C VAL A 35 -30.49 -14.50 11.89
N ALA A 36 -29.58 -15.32 12.42
CA ALA A 36 -28.22 -14.85 12.77
C ALA A 36 -27.46 -14.27 11.54
N ILE A 37 -27.51 -14.96 10.41
CA ILE A 37 -26.93 -14.48 9.16
C ILE A 37 -27.59 -13.17 8.73
N ALA A 38 -28.93 -13.08 8.77
CA ALA A 38 -29.64 -11.86 8.38
C ALA A 38 -29.30 -10.66 9.28
N VAL A 39 -29.11 -10.88 10.60
CA VAL A 39 -28.67 -9.84 11.53
C VAL A 39 -27.24 -9.38 11.21
N VAL A 40 -26.33 -10.31 10.95
CA VAL A 40 -24.94 -9.95 10.57
C VAL A 40 -24.91 -9.18 9.26
N VAL A 41 -25.59 -9.67 8.23
CA VAL A 41 -25.64 -9.02 6.90
C VAL A 41 -26.32 -7.65 7.01
N GLY A 42 -27.47 -7.56 7.69
CA GLY A 42 -28.18 -6.29 7.89
C GLY A 42 -27.37 -5.29 8.72
N GLY A 43 -26.72 -5.76 9.79
CA GLY A 43 -25.84 -4.93 10.61
C GLY A 43 -24.62 -4.42 9.83
N THR A 44 -24.00 -5.29 9.04
CA THR A 44 -22.89 -4.91 8.16
C THR A 44 -23.32 -3.86 7.11
N PHE A 45 -24.48 -4.07 6.50
CA PHE A 45 -25.04 -3.14 5.53
C PHE A 45 -25.33 -1.77 6.15
N ALA A 46 -25.98 -1.76 7.32
CA ALA A 46 -26.26 -0.53 8.06
C ALA A 46 -24.97 0.21 8.47
N TYR A 47 -23.93 -0.53 8.88
CA TYR A 47 -22.64 0.06 9.21
C TYR A 47 -21.96 0.67 7.97
N ILE A 48 -21.90 -0.06 6.85
CA ILE A 48 -21.26 0.42 5.63
C ILE A 48 -21.97 1.67 5.10
N TYR A 49 -23.27 1.61 4.90
CA TYR A 49 -24.02 2.69 4.24
C TYR A 49 -24.45 3.81 5.18
N GLY A 50 -24.65 3.52 6.46
CA GLY A 50 -25.08 4.50 7.45
C GLY A 50 -23.94 5.22 8.16
N TYR A 51 -22.75 4.61 8.22
CA TYR A 51 -21.61 5.18 8.96
C TYR A 51 -20.31 5.27 8.15
N SER A 52 -19.84 4.14 7.61
CA SER A 52 -18.49 4.09 6.98
C SER A 52 -18.43 4.93 5.71
N LYS A 53 -19.36 4.70 4.78
CA LYS A 53 -19.37 5.40 3.48
C LYS A 53 -19.56 6.92 3.59
N PRO A 54 -20.52 7.44 4.38
CA PRO A 54 -20.65 8.91 4.55
C PRO A 54 -19.42 9.56 5.19
N ARG A 55 -18.71 8.83 6.06
CA ARG A 55 -17.44 9.31 6.65
C ARG A 55 -16.33 9.38 5.62
N GLU A 56 -16.21 8.33 4.78
CA GLU A 56 -15.24 8.31 3.68
C GLU A 56 -15.51 9.43 2.68
N ASP A 57 -16.76 9.57 2.19
CA ASP A 57 -17.14 10.62 1.25
C ASP A 57 -16.78 12.02 1.80
N LYS A 58 -17.04 12.24 3.09
CA LYS A 58 -16.70 13.51 3.74
C LYS A 58 -15.20 13.72 3.90
N ALA A 59 -14.46 12.66 4.22
CA ALA A 59 -12.99 12.72 4.32
C ALA A 59 -12.37 13.02 2.96
N GLN A 60 -12.86 12.39 1.88
CA GLN A 60 -12.40 12.63 0.51
C GLN A 60 -12.64 14.09 0.08
N GLU A 61 -13.84 14.62 0.35
CA GLU A 61 -14.16 16.04 0.06
C GLU A 61 -13.16 16.97 0.76
N LEU A 62 -12.95 16.78 2.06
CA LEU A 62 -12.08 17.62 2.86
C LEU A 62 -10.61 17.51 2.42
N LEU A 63 -10.14 16.30 2.15
CA LEU A 63 -8.79 16.04 1.65
C LEU A 63 -8.59 16.72 0.29
N GLY A 64 -9.55 16.57 -0.64
CA GLY A 64 -9.49 17.20 -1.95
C GLY A 64 -9.38 18.74 -1.86
N ILE A 65 -10.15 19.36 -0.95
CA ILE A 65 -10.06 20.81 -0.71
C ILE A 65 -8.68 21.21 -0.17
N ALA A 66 -8.16 20.47 0.82
CA ALA A 66 -6.85 20.76 1.39
C ALA A 66 -5.71 20.59 0.36
N MET A 67 -5.76 19.55 -0.45
CA MET A 67 -4.78 19.30 -1.51
C MET A 67 -4.83 20.41 -2.57
N GLN A 68 -6.00 20.72 -3.09
CA GLN A 68 -6.16 21.75 -4.13
C GLN A 68 -5.76 23.13 -3.64
N LYS A 69 -6.18 23.50 -2.42
CA LYS A 69 -6.00 24.86 -1.91
C LYS A 69 -4.58 25.15 -1.40
N TYR A 70 -3.92 24.15 -0.80
CA TYR A 70 -2.68 24.36 -0.07
C TYR A 70 -1.49 23.60 -0.64
N ILE A 71 -1.66 22.33 -0.99
CA ILE A 71 -0.54 21.51 -1.50
C ILE A 71 -0.13 21.98 -2.88
N MET A 72 -1.11 22.24 -3.75
CA MET A 72 -0.85 22.74 -5.11
C MET A 72 -0.17 24.13 -5.11
N THR A 73 -0.37 24.92 -4.06
CA THR A 73 0.27 26.23 -3.88
C THR A 73 1.52 26.17 -3.02
N GLN A 74 1.91 24.98 -2.56
CA GLN A 74 3.06 24.74 -1.66
C GLN A 74 2.98 25.46 -0.31
N ASP A 75 1.77 25.83 0.13
CA ASP A 75 1.54 26.40 1.46
C ASP A 75 1.40 25.25 2.49
N TYR A 76 2.53 24.60 2.79
CA TYR A 76 2.57 23.39 3.61
C TYR A 76 2.08 23.63 5.05
N GLU A 77 2.27 24.82 5.61
CA GLU A 77 1.76 25.14 6.95
C GLU A 77 0.24 25.20 6.97
N LYS A 78 -0.38 25.84 5.98
CA LYS A 78 -1.84 25.85 5.86
C LYS A 78 -2.37 24.48 5.44
N ALA A 79 -1.62 23.72 4.64
CA ALA A 79 -1.99 22.34 4.35
C ALA A 79 -2.14 21.52 5.63
N LEU A 80 -1.21 21.65 6.57
CA LEU A 80 -1.24 20.94 7.85
C LEU A 80 -2.34 21.42 8.79
N LYS A 81 -2.42 22.72 9.02
CA LYS A 81 -3.27 23.33 10.07
C LYS A 81 -4.66 23.72 9.57
N GLY A 82 -4.80 23.97 8.26
CA GLY A 82 -5.99 24.57 7.69
C GLY A 82 -6.04 26.09 7.90
N GLU A 83 -7.09 26.73 7.37
CA GLU A 83 -7.33 28.15 7.52
C GLU A 83 -8.83 28.45 7.52
N GLY A 84 -9.29 29.19 8.49
CA GLY A 84 -10.70 29.57 8.66
C GLY A 84 -11.59 28.34 8.86
N LYS A 85 -12.48 28.05 7.90
CA LYS A 85 -13.37 26.88 7.95
C LYS A 85 -12.79 25.64 7.23
N THR A 86 -11.64 25.77 6.56
CA THR A 86 -11.00 24.66 5.85
C THR A 86 -10.14 23.88 6.83
N LEU A 87 -10.44 22.58 6.99
CA LEU A 87 -9.65 21.69 7.83
C LEU A 87 -8.31 21.41 7.16
N GLY A 88 -7.23 21.40 7.96
CA GLY A 88 -5.93 20.92 7.52
C GLY A 88 -5.79 19.41 7.64
N LEU A 89 -4.70 18.89 7.08
CA LEU A 89 -4.41 17.46 7.00
C LEU A 89 -4.33 16.80 8.38
N GLU A 90 -3.78 17.48 9.40
CA GLU A 90 -3.71 16.96 10.76
C GLU A 90 -5.10 16.70 11.35
N ALA A 91 -6.04 17.63 11.15
CA ALA A 91 -7.41 17.47 11.63
C ALA A 91 -8.17 16.38 10.84
N ILE A 92 -7.92 16.27 9.53
CA ILE A 92 -8.50 15.23 8.68
C ILE A 92 -7.96 13.85 9.11
N ALA A 93 -6.64 13.70 9.24
CA ALA A 93 -5.99 12.48 9.68
C ALA A 93 -6.49 12.02 11.07
N SER A 94 -6.64 12.95 12.00
CA SER A 94 -7.13 12.66 13.37
C SER A 94 -8.60 12.25 13.36
N LYS A 95 -9.47 13.00 12.69
CA LYS A 95 -10.93 12.79 12.73
C LYS A 95 -11.39 11.61 11.86
N TYR A 96 -10.73 11.41 10.74
CA TYR A 96 -11.10 10.44 9.71
C TYR A 96 -10.02 9.36 9.47
N GLY A 97 -9.05 9.20 10.36
CA GLY A 97 -7.90 8.31 10.18
C GLY A 97 -8.21 6.82 9.99
N SER A 98 -9.46 6.39 10.24
CA SER A 98 -9.96 5.05 9.94
C SER A 98 -10.57 4.91 8.54
N THR A 99 -10.65 6.00 7.77
CA THR A 99 -11.10 6.02 6.38
C THR A 99 -9.90 6.02 5.43
N ASP A 100 -10.10 5.63 4.17
CA ASP A 100 -9.02 5.63 3.19
C ASP A 100 -8.48 7.04 2.95
N ALA A 101 -9.36 8.03 2.80
CA ALA A 101 -8.96 9.43 2.64
C ALA A 101 -8.26 9.99 3.89
N GLY A 102 -8.70 9.60 5.10
CA GLY A 102 -8.03 9.99 6.33
C GLY A 102 -6.65 9.35 6.48
N ASN A 103 -6.48 8.12 5.98
CA ASN A 103 -5.17 7.48 5.89
C ASN A 103 -4.25 8.18 4.88
N VAL A 104 -4.77 8.58 3.71
CA VAL A 104 -4.02 9.40 2.74
C VAL A 104 -3.66 10.75 3.35
N ALA A 105 -4.52 11.36 4.18
CA ALA A 105 -4.20 12.60 4.86
C ALA A 105 -3.00 12.48 5.81
N LYS A 106 -2.76 11.29 6.41
CA LYS A 106 -1.53 11.03 7.21
C LYS A 106 -0.29 11.06 6.32
N TYR A 107 -0.34 10.40 5.17
CA TYR A 107 0.75 10.42 4.19
C TYR A 107 1.07 11.84 3.73
N GLU A 108 0.07 12.59 3.31
CA GLU A 108 0.24 13.97 2.86
C GLU A 108 0.73 14.91 3.98
N ALA A 109 0.25 14.72 5.22
CA ALA A 109 0.76 15.45 6.38
C ALA A 109 2.24 15.15 6.62
N GLY A 110 2.64 13.89 6.50
CA GLY A 110 4.05 13.47 6.59
C GLY A 110 4.91 14.15 5.53
N LEU A 111 4.44 14.22 4.28
CA LEU A 111 5.15 14.93 3.21
C LEU A 111 5.28 16.43 3.50
N CYS A 112 4.21 17.08 3.92
CA CYS A 112 4.24 18.52 4.27
C CYS A 112 5.21 18.79 5.41
N LEU A 113 5.22 17.95 6.45
CA LEU A 113 6.14 18.08 7.57
C LEU A 113 7.61 17.90 7.14
N TYR A 114 7.85 16.95 6.24
CA TYR A 114 9.19 16.74 5.67
C TYR A 114 9.67 17.99 4.89
N GLN A 115 8.80 18.57 4.06
CA GLN A 115 9.10 19.80 3.32
C GLN A 115 9.38 20.99 4.25
N LEU A 116 8.74 21.03 5.40
CA LEU A 116 8.99 22.05 6.45
C LEU A 116 10.23 21.75 7.31
N GLY A 117 10.99 20.69 7.02
CA GLY A 117 12.15 20.27 7.80
C GLY A 117 11.83 19.64 9.15
N LYS A 118 10.56 19.35 9.43
CA LYS A 118 10.07 18.71 10.67
C LYS A 118 10.15 17.19 10.57
N THR A 119 11.33 16.67 10.27
CA THR A 119 11.56 15.26 9.91
C THR A 119 11.03 14.26 10.95
N LYS A 120 11.24 14.52 12.24
CA LYS A 120 10.77 13.61 13.30
C LYS A 120 9.25 13.54 13.41
N GLU A 121 8.57 14.64 13.14
CA GLU A 121 7.10 14.68 13.10
C GLU A 121 6.60 13.98 11.84
N ALA A 122 7.27 14.19 10.70
CA ALA A 122 6.96 13.49 9.44
C ALA A 122 7.02 11.97 9.61
N ILE A 123 8.08 11.46 10.27
CA ILE A 123 8.22 10.02 10.56
C ILE A 123 6.99 9.49 11.30
N LYS A 124 6.51 10.18 12.34
CA LYS A 124 5.35 9.72 13.12
C LYS A 124 4.09 9.58 12.27
N TYR A 125 3.81 10.56 11.40
CA TYR A 125 2.66 10.51 10.51
C TYR A 125 2.77 9.40 9.47
N LEU A 126 3.97 9.19 8.91
CA LEU A 126 4.24 8.17 7.91
C LEU A 126 4.28 6.75 8.52
N GLU A 127 4.72 6.60 9.78
CA GLU A 127 4.62 5.33 10.53
C GLU A 127 3.17 4.97 10.87
N ASP A 128 2.30 5.98 11.11
CA ASP A 128 0.87 5.78 11.39
C ASP A 128 0.04 5.55 10.12
N PHE A 129 0.64 5.68 8.94
CA PHE A 129 0.00 5.34 7.67
C PHE A 129 -0.17 3.82 7.54
N SER A 130 -1.39 3.38 7.21
CA SER A 130 -1.67 1.98 6.93
C SER A 130 -1.38 1.63 5.48
N THR A 131 -0.52 0.63 5.24
CA THR A 131 -0.22 0.12 3.89
C THR A 131 -1.29 -0.82 3.33
N GLN A 132 -2.47 -0.88 3.95
CA GLN A 132 -3.60 -1.66 3.46
C GLN A 132 -4.36 -0.80 2.43
N GLY A 133 -4.53 -1.32 1.22
CA GLY A 133 -5.27 -0.63 0.16
C GLY A 133 -4.50 -0.54 -1.15
N ASP A 134 -4.30 0.67 -1.65
CA ASP A 134 -3.60 0.92 -2.91
C ASP A 134 -2.09 0.71 -2.76
N ALA A 135 -1.54 -0.29 -3.48
CA ALA A 135 -0.11 -0.62 -3.47
C ALA A 135 0.76 0.55 -3.96
N THR A 136 0.23 1.42 -4.84
CA THR A 136 0.97 2.58 -5.35
C THR A 136 1.17 3.62 -4.26
N ILE A 137 0.10 3.97 -3.54
CA ILE A 137 0.17 4.94 -2.44
C ILE A 137 0.98 4.35 -1.28
N SER A 138 0.80 3.07 -0.97
CA SER A 138 1.54 2.36 0.08
C SER A 138 3.05 2.38 -0.18
N ALA A 139 3.46 2.08 -1.41
CA ALA A 139 4.87 2.13 -1.79
C ALA A 139 5.45 3.56 -1.72
N GLN A 140 4.67 4.57 -2.12
CA GLN A 140 5.09 5.97 -2.03
C GLN A 140 5.22 6.44 -0.58
N ALA A 141 4.30 6.05 0.29
CA ALA A 141 4.37 6.37 1.72
C ALA A 141 5.60 5.73 2.38
N LEU A 142 5.88 4.45 2.07
CA LEU A 142 7.09 3.77 2.52
C LEU A 142 8.36 4.45 1.97
N PHE A 143 8.36 4.85 0.71
CA PHE A 143 9.48 5.59 0.12
C PHE A 143 9.72 6.93 0.83
N ALA A 144 8.65 7.68 1.11
CA ALA A 144 8.74 8.94 1.86
C ALA A 144 9.25 8.70 3.29
N LEU A 145 8.77 7.66 3.98
CA LEU A 145 9.23 7.26 5.30
C LEU A 145 10.73 6.91 5.30
N ALA A 146 11.18 6.15 4.29
CA ALA A 146 12.58 5.80 4.15
C ALA A 146 13.48 7.04 3.97
N ASN A 147 13.04 8.01 3.17
CA ASN A 147 13.73 9.29 3.03
C ASN A 147 13.79 10.06 4.35
N CYS A 148 12.69 10.07 5.12
CA CYS A 148 12.68 10.71 6.45
C CYS A 148 13.65 10.01 7.41
N TYR A 149 13.70 8.68 7.43
CA TYR A 149 14.69 7.95 8.22
C TYR A 149 16.13 8.26 7.80
N ALA A 150 16.39 8.34 6.49
CA ALA A 150 17.71 8.70 5.98
C ALA A 150 18.11 10.11 6.42
N ALA A 151 17.20 11.08 6.35
CA ALA A 151 17.40 12.45 6.79
C ALA A 151 17.63 12.55 8.33
N ASP A 152 16.94 11.70 9.11
CA ASP A 152 17.15 11.61 10.57
C ASP A 152 18.34 10.71 10.97
N LYS A 153 19.15 10.28 9.98
CA LYS A 153 20.33 9.40 10.16
C LYS A 153 20.04 8.01 10.73
N GLN A 154 18.80 7.56 10.65
CA GLN A 154 18.39 6.19 10.97
C GLN A 154 18.62 5.28 9.75
N LEU A 155 19.88 5.15 9.31
CA LEU A 155 20.23 4.59 7.99
C LEU A 155 19.80 3.13 7.80
N ASP A 156 19.87 2.29 8.83
CA ASP A 156 19.45 0.90 8.73
C ASP A 156 17.92 0.79 8.52
N LYS A 157 17.15 1.61 9.26
CA LYS A 157 15.70 1.67 9.03
C LYS A 157 15.36 2.20 7.63
N ALA A 158 16.12 3.17 7.14
CA ALA A 158 15.94 3.69 5.78
C ALA A 158 16.12 2.58 4.73
N VAL A 159 17.21 1.81 4.83
CA VAL A 159 17.49 0.67 3.93
C VAL A 159 16.35 -0.34 3.94
N ASP A 160 15.93 -0.78 5.13
CA ASP A 160 14.85 -1.76 5.27
C ASP A 160 13.53 -1.24 4.72
N THR A 161 13.25 0.05 4.92
CA THR A 161 11.99 0.66 4.47
C THR A 161 12.00 0.88 2.94
N PHE A 162 13.13 1.25 2.33
CA PHE A 162 13.27 1.26 0.87
C PHE A 162 13.07 -0.13 0.26
N LYS A 163 13.64 -1.17 0.86
CA LYS A 163 13.42 -2.55 0.42
C LYS A 163 11.95 -2.98 0.54
N LYS A 164 11.24 -2.52 1.58
CA LYS A 164 9.78 -2.74 1.72
C LYS A 164 9.01 -1.99 0.64
N ALA A 165 9.32 -0.71 0.39
CA ALA A 165 8.69 0.07 -0.67
C ALA A 165 8.86 -0.58 -2.05
N ALA A 166 10.05 -1.13 -2.33
CA ALA A 166 10.33 -1.83 -3.58
C ALA A 166 9.51 -3.11 -3.77
N LYS A 167 9.15 -3.79 -2.68
CA LYS A 167 8.29 -4.99 -2.72
C LYS A 167 6.81 -4.64 -2.83
N GLU A 168 6.42 -3.50 -2.28
CA GLU A 168 5.01 -3.07 -2.24
C GLU A 168 4.53 -2.56 -3.61
N THR A 169 5.41 -1.90 -4.38
CA THR A 169 5.02 -1.35 -5.68
C THR A 169 4.87 -2.42 -6.75
N ASN A 170 3.83 -2.29 -7.59
CA ASN A 170 3.62 -3.13 -8.77
C ASN A 170 4.35 -2.58 -10.03
N VAL A 171 5.15 -1.52 -9.88
CA VAL A 171 5.85 -0.86 -10.99
C VAL A 171 7.34 -1.22 -10.94
N PRO A 172 7.86 -2.10 -11.84
CA PRO A 172 9.24 -2.58 -11.83
C PRO A 172 10.29 -1.46 -11.82
N ALA A 173 10.05 -0.38 -12.56
CA ALA A 173 10.94 0.77 -12.59
C ALA A 173 11.07 1.45 -11.21
N ARG A 174 9.98 1.53 -10.44
CA ARG A 174 10.00 2.08 -9.08
C ARG A 174 10.66 1.12 -8.10
N SER A 175 10.42 -0.19 -8.24
CA SER A 175 11.13 -1.19 -7.42
C SER A 175 12.64 -1.05 -7.57
N ALA A 176 13.12 -0.92 -8.81
CA ALA A 176 14.53 -0.71 -9.10
C ALA A 176 15.05 0.61 -8.49
N GLU A 177 14.29 1.70 -8.60
CA GLU A 177 14.63 2.99 -8.01
C GLU A 177 14.74 2.92 -6.48
N TYR A 178 13.77 2.31 -5.81
CA TYR A 178 13.75 2.21 -4.35
C TYR A 178 14.88 1.32 -3.83
N LEU A 179 15.16 0.20 -4.50
CA LEU A 179 16.32 -0.63 -4.19
C LEU A 179 17.63 0.12 -4.43
N PHE A 180 17.71 0.93 -5.47
CA PHE A 180 18.89 1.72 -5.72
C PHE A 180 19.19 2.71 -4.60
N GLN A 181 18.16 3.38 -4.05
CA GLN A 181 18.33 4.23 -2.86
C GLN A 181 18.84 3.44 -1.66
N ALA A 182 18.34 2.23 -1.44
CA ALA A 182 18.86 1.35 -0.39
C ALA A 182 20.34 1.02 -0.61
N GLY A 183 20.73 0.70 -1.85
CA GLY A 183 22.12 0.42 -2.22
C GLY A 183 23.05 1.61 -1.98
N LEU A 184 22.61 2.83 -2.32
CA LEU A 184 23.40 4.06 -2.07
C LEU A 184 23.63 4.29 -0.57
N ILE A 185 22.64 4.03 0.27
CA ILE A 185 22.81 4.18 1.72
C ILE A 185 23.79 3.12 2.27
N LEU A 186 23.67 1.87 1.82
CA LEU A 186 24.59 0.80 2.20
C LEU A 186 26.03 1.12 1.80
N GLU A 187 26.23 1.64 0.60
CA GLU A 187 27.54 2.10 0.14
C GLU A 187 28.10 3.24 1.02
N ASN A 188 27.25 4.21 1.37
CA ASN A 188 27.63 5.29 2.29
C ASN A 188 28.02 4.76 3.67
N GLN A 189 27.37 3.71 4.16
CA GLN A 189 27.72 2.99 5.38
C GLN A 189 28.97 2.11 5.25
N LYS A 190 29.60 2.03 4.05
CA LYS A 190 30.71 1.13 3.72
C LYS A 190 30.34 -0.37 3.82
N LYS A 191 29.05 -0.68 3.76
CA LYS A 191 28.53 -2.05 3.65
C LYS A 191 28.53 -2.50 2.19
N ASN A 192 29.73 -2.54 1.59
CA ASN A 192 29.92 -2.69 0.15
C ASN A 192 29.38 -4.01 -0.39
N ASP A 193 29.53 -5.09 0.34
CA ASP A 193 29.01 -6.42 -0.08
C ASP A 193 27.50 -6.43 -0.15
N GLU A 194 26.83 -5.82 0.83
CA GLU A 194 25.37 -5.69 0.84
C GLU A 194 24.87 -4.75 -0.29
N ALA A 195 25.58 -3.65 -0.53
CA ALA A 195 25.28 -2.73 -1.64
C ALA A 195 25.42 -3.44 -2.99
N LEU A 196 26.50 -4.20 -3.18
CA LEU A 196 26.74 -4.98 -4.40
C LEU A 196 25.62 -6.00 -4.65
N GLN A 197 25.18 -6.72 -3.62
CA GLN A 197 24.07 -7.66 -3.72
C GLN A 197 22.77 -6.94 -4.18
N VAL A 198 22.47 -5.77 -3.60
CA VAL A 198 21.29 -4.99 -3.99
C VAL A 198 21.39 -4.53 -5.44
N TYR A 199 22.55 -4.06 -5.91
CA TYR A 199 22.73 -3.62 -7.30
C TYR A 199 22.64 -4.79 -8.29
N GLN A 200 23.20 -5.96 -7.93
CA GLN A 200 23.06 -7.19 -8.73
C GLN A 200 21.61 -7.65 -8.78
N GLN A 201 20.88 -7.57 -7.67
CA GLN A 201 19.45 -7.86 -7.62
C GLN A 201 18.66 -6.95 -8.58
N ILE A 202 18.93 -5.63 -8.57
CA ILE A 202 18.26 -4.71 -9.50
C ILE A 202 18.46 -5.15 -10.95
N LYS A 203 19.71 -5.48 -11.33
CA LYS A 203 20.03 -5.91 -12.68
C LYS A 203 19.35 -7.22 -13.08
N ALA A 204 19.22 -8.17 -12.14
CA ALA A 204 18.60 -9.47 -12.37
C ALA A 204 17.08 -9.39 -12.43
N ASP A 205 16.45 -8.71 -11.45
CA ASP A 205 15.00 -8.71 -11.28
C ASP A 205 14.30 -7.65 -12.14
N TYR A 206 15.01 -6.55 -12.48
CA TYR A 206 14.44 -5.39 -13.20
C TYR A 206 15.28 -4.96 -14.41
N PRO A 207 15.62 -5.87 -15.35
CA PRO A 207 16.54 -5.56 -16.45
C PRO A 207 16.04 -4.48 -17.41
N LEU A 208 14.73 -4.23 -17.44
CA LEU A 208 14.10 -3.18 -18.26
C LEU A 208 13.94 -1.84 -17.53
N ALA A 209 14.34 -1.75 -16.26
CA ALA A 209 14.29 -0.48 -15.55
C ALA A 209 15.24 0.55 -16.17
N PRO A 210 14.91 1.85 -16.15
CA PRO A 210 15.74 2.90 -16.77
C PRO A 210 17.20 2.87 -16.30
N ILE A 211 17.44 2.55 -15.04
CA ILE A 211 18.77 2.45 -14.44
C ILE A 211 19.60 1.29 -15.02
N CYS A 212 18.95 0.26 -15.57
CA CYS A 212 19.58 -0.90 -16.21
C CYS A 212 19.73 -0.73 -17.73
N SER A 213 19.19 0.34 -18.30
CA SER A 213 19.20 0.58 -19.72
C SER A 213 20.46 1.32 -20.14
N ARG A 214 21.08 0.89 -21.24
CA ARG A 214 22.14 1.65 -21.91
C ARG A 214 21.56 2.91 -22.52
N GLN A 215 22.27 4.03 -22.39
CA GLN A 215 21.83 5.29 -22.97
C GLN A 215 22.66 5.58 -24.22
N GLN A 216 21.99 6.05 -25.29
CA GLN A 216 22.66 6.53 -26.49
C GLN A 216 22.69 8.05 -26.46
N GLN A 217 23.91 8.60 -26.56
CA GLN A 217 24.15 10.04 -26.65
C GLN A 217 24.93 10.33 -27.96
N GLY A 218 24.18 10.66 -29.01
CA GLY A 218 24.76 10.75 -30.36
C GLY A 218 25.26 9.38 -30.84
N ASP A 219 26.51 9.29 -31.28
CA ASP A 219 27.12 8.03 -31.69
C ASP A 219 27.77 7.23 -30.56
N VAL A 220 27.67 7.71 -29.33
CA VAL A 220 28.24 7.04 -28.14
C VAL A 220 27.19 6.27 -27.39
N VAL A 221 27.43 4.97 -27.15
CA VAL A 221 26.63 4.13 -26.28
C VAL A 221 27.27 4.17 -24.89
N LEU A 222 26.51 4.69 -23.92
CA LEU A 222 26.88 4.71 -22.51
C LEU A 222 26.38 3.44 -21.81
N ASP A 223 27.22 2.88 -20.94
CA ASP A 223 26.83 1.76 -20.10
C ASP A 223 25.68 2.14 -19.16
N ALA A 224 24.88 1.14 -18.79
CA ALA A 224 23.81 1.33 -17.82
C ALA A 224 24.37 1.87 -16.49
N ILE A 225 23.60 2.74 -15.85
CA ILE A 225 24.03 3.34 -14.57
C ILE A 225 24.38 2.25 -13.55
N ILE A 226 23.55 1.23 -13.46
CA ILE A 226 23.73 0.15 -12.50
C ILE A 226 25.04 -0.62 -12.69
N ASP A 227 25.50 -0.77 -13.95
CA ASP A 227 26.73 -1.50 -14.26
C ASP A 227 27.97 -0.79 -13.67
N LYS A 228 27.97 0.53 -13.67
CA LYS A 228 29.06 1.33 -13.06
C LYS A 228 29.15 1.11 -11.54
N TYR A 229 28.00 0.98 -10.87
CA TYR A 229 27.96 0.72 -9.42
C TYR A 229 28.42 -0.70 -9.10
N ILE A 230 27.99 -1.70 -9.88
CA ILE A 230 28.43 -3.08 -9.74
C ILE A 230 29.94 -3.18 -9.96
N GLU A 231 30.46 -2.62 -11.05
CA GLU A 231 31.91 -2.66 -11.37
C GLU A 231 32.76 -1.99 -10.30
N LYS A 232 32.31 -0.84 -9.78
CA LYS A 232 33.00 -0.09 -8.72
C LYS A 232 33.20 -0.95 -7.45
N LEU A 233 32.20 -1.76 -7.07
CA LEU A 233 32.21 -2.55 -5.84
C LEU A 233 32.74 -3.98 -6.05
N SER A 234 32.95 -4.41 -7.29
CA SER A 234 33.51 -5.76 -7.61
C SER A 234 35.03 -5.79 -7.67
N LYS A 235 35.69 -4.66 -7.47
CA LYS A 235 37.14 -4.49 -7.41
C LYS A 235 37.65 -4.60 -5.98
#